data_4df903bc106b3b92e3edd156529cb9c6
#
_entry.id   4df903bc106b3b92e3edd156529cb9c6
#
_cell.length_a   1.000
_cell.length_b   1.000
_cell.length_c   1.000
_cell.angle_alpha   90.00
_cell.angle_beta   90.00
_cell.angle_gamma   90.00
#
_symmetry.space_group_name_H-M   'P 1'
#
loop_
_entity.id
_entity.type
_entity.pdbx_description
1 polymer ?
#
loop_
_entity_poly.entity_id
_entity_poly.type
_entity_poly.pdbx_seq_one_letter_code
_entity_poly.pdbx_strand_id
1 'polypeptide(L)'
;MTCYHTNRFIIRVFRVSFNATFPVGLPVNWQAPSDVTIPHLQLNSWLLDTGSLTERVQSSSEHFALELLGQQTQTPHSNELSLLLVNGETSYQAREILLCGDHTPWVFARSIIPQAFVDSELSNLGQEPLGKRLFNDARFIRSAFEVCQVSASQFGIHSNEVLWGRRSLFTLDSYSMIVAEVFLPACPAYRQPAGSNIQSEKQL
;
A
#
# COMPACT_ATOMS: atom_id res chain seq x y z
N MET A 1 -17.42 49.64 -24.30
CA MET A 1 -16.33 48.65 -24.42
C MET A 1 -15.97 48.17 -23.02
N THR A 2 -16.49 47.02 -22.62
CA THR A 2 -16.34 46.49 -21.27
C THR A 2 -15.45 45.24 -21.38
N CYS A 3 -14.19 45.39 -20.94
CA CYS A 3 -13.25 44.27 -20.87
C CYS A 3 -13.59 43.34 -19.71
N TYR A 4 -14.04 42.13 -20.02
CA TYR A 4 -14.11 41.04 -19.03
C TYR A 4 -12.72 40.42 -18.88
N HIS A 5 -12.12 40.62 -17.69
CA HIS A 5 -10.94 39.90 -17.29
C HIS A 5 -11.37 38.51 -16.76
N THR A 6 -11.13 37.49 -17.56
CA THR A 6 -11.31 36.10 -17.16
C THR A 6 -10.09 35.68 -16.34
N ASN A 7 -10.25 35.66 -15.02
CA ASN A 7 -9.23 35.20 -14.09
C ASN A 7 -9.16 33.66 -14.18
N ARG A 8 -8.25 33.13 -15.00
CA ARG A 8 -7.93 31.69 -15.03
C ARG A 8 -7.11 31.36 -13.79
N PHE A 9 -7.75 30.81 -12.78
CA PHE A 9 -7.04 30.11 -11.71
C PHE A 9 -6.34 28.88 -12.31
N ILE A 10 -5.04 28.98 -12.49
CA ILE A 10 -4.19 27.82 -12.79
C ILE A 10 -4.03 27.08 -11.46
N ILE A 11 -4.87 26.08 -11.22
CA ILE A 11 -4.62 25.12 -10.14
C ILE A 11 -3.39 24.33 -10.55
N ARG A 12 -2.23 24.69 -9.98
CA ARG A 12 -1.02 23.84 -10.05
C ARG A 12 -1.33 22.59 -9.22
N VAL A 13 -1.79 21.56 -9.87
CA VAL A 13 -1.80 20.22 -9.28
C VAL A 13 -0.33 19.82 -9.12
N PHE A 14 0.21 19.97 -7.92
CA PHE A 14 1.49 19.37 -7.58
C PHE A 14 1.29 17.86 -7.67
N ARG A 15 1.72 17.25 -8.78
CA ARG A 15 1.82 15.80 -8.84
C ARG A 15 2.87 15.39 -7.82
N VAL A 16 2.43 14.78 -6.73
CA VAL A 16 3.32 14.15 -5.75
C VAL A 16 3.94 12.95 -6.46
N SER A 17 5.19 13.08 -6.86
CA SER A 17 5.90 12.06 -7.62
C SER A 17 6.51 11.04 -6.68
N PHE A 18 6.25 9.78 -6.89
CA PHE A 18 7.01 8.67 -6.30
C PHE A 18 8.38 8.62 -7.00
N ASN A 19 9.48 8.70 -6.24
CA ASN A 19 10.85 8.73 -6.77
C ASN A 19 11.79 7.72 -6.11
N ALA A 20 11.25 6.79 -5.31
CA ALA A 20 12.08 5.74 -4.74
C ALA A 20 12.40 4.67 -5.79
N THR A 21 13.58 4.08 -5.67
CA THR A 21 14.05 3.00 -6.55
C THR A 21 14.08 1.68 -5.78
N PHE A 22 13.79 0.59 -6.49
CA PHE A 22 13.86 -0.75 -5.93
C PHE A 22 15.30 -1.11 -5.47
N PRO A 23 15.50 -1.74 -4.30
CA PRO A 23 14.49 -2.03 -3.29
C PRO A 23 14.22 -0.84 -2.37
N VAL A 24 12.94 -0.49 -2.18
CA VAL A 24 12.53 0.58 -1.24
C VAL A 24 12.56 0.08 0.19
N GLY A 25 12.05 -1.12 0.43
CA GLY A 25 11.92 -1.71 1.74
C GLY A 25 10.89 -1.03 2.65
N LEU A 26 10.55 -1.68 3.77
CA LEU A 26 9.68 -1.13 4.82
C LEU A 26 10.24 -1.44 6.22
N PRO A 27 11.35 -0.81 6.62
CA PRO A 27 11.93 -0.99 7.95
C PRO A 27 11.17 -0.14 8.99
N VAL A 28 9.87 -0.41 9.15
CA VAL A 28 8.94 0.34 9.99
C VAL A 28 8.48 -0.49 11.19
N ASN A 29 7.92 0.17 12.20
CA ASN A 29 7.29 -0.50 13.33
C ASN A 29 5.84 -0.83 12.98
N TRP A 30 5.46 -2.09 13.18
CA TRP A 30 4.13 -2.62 12.95
C TRP A 30 3.39 -2.82 14.26
N GLN A 31 2.11 -2.46 14.31
CA GLN A 31 1.29 -2.49 15.53
C GLN A 31 -0.10 -3.05 15.22
N ALA A 32 -0.77 -3.60 16.22
CA ALA A 32 -2.17 -3.96 16.05
C ALA A 32 -3.02 -2.70 15.82
N PRO A 33 -4.08 -2.77 14.99
CA PRO A 33 -4.97 -1.62 14.76
C PRO A 33 -5.63 -1.09 16.05
N SER A 34 -5.77 -1.93 17.08
CA SER A 34 -6.29 -1.53 18.40
C SER A 34 -5.34 -0.61 19.18
N ASP A 35 -4.06 -0.64 18.86
CA ASP A 35 -3.00 0.04 19.64
C ASP A 35 -2.69 1.44 19.08
N VAL A 36 -3.39 1.83 18.01
CA VAL A 36 -3.19 3.11 17.34
C VAL A 36 -4.52 3.84 17.10
N THR A 37 -4.45 5.16 17.03
CA THR A 37 -5.60 5.98 16.63
C THR A 37 -5.50 6.30 15.15
N ILE A 38 -6.38 5.71 14.33
CA ILE A 38 -6.49 6.03 12.89
C ILE A 38 -7.26 7.35 12.77
N PRO A 39 -6.71 8.38 12.08
CA PRO A 39 -7.17 9.76 12.20
C PRO A 39 -8.59 10.02 11.66
N HIS A 40 -9.07 9.25 10.70
CA HIS A 40 -10.40 9.44 10.13
C HIS A 40 -10.99 8.16 9.51
N LEU A 41 -12.33 8.12 9.41
CA LEU A 41 -13.09 6.95 8.97
C LEU A 41 -12.72 6.48 7.56
N GLN A 42 -12.46 7.39 6.64
CA GLN A 42 -12.09 7.04 5.26
C GLN A 42 -10.79 6.22 5.24
N LEU A 43 -9.74 6.70 5.94
CA LEU A 43 -8.48 5.97 6.05
C LEU A 43 -8.68 4.62 6.73
N ASN A 44 -9.44 4.59 7.84
CA ASN A 44 -9.77 3.36 8.54
C ASN A 44 -10.43 2.33 7.61
N SER A 45 -11.39 2.78 6.78
CA SER A 45 -12.08 1.91 5.83
C SER A 45 -11.13 1.30 4.79
N TRP A 46 -10.06 1.99 4.39
CA TRP A 46 -9.05 1.49 3.46
C TRP A 46 -8.05 0.56 4.14
N LEU A 47 -7.57 0.94 5.33
CA LEU A 47 -6.58 0.17 6.10
C LEU A 47 -7.12 -1.19 6.53
N LEU A 48 -8.38 -1.26 6.95
CA LEU A 48 -8.98 -2.46 7.53
C LEU A 48 -9.94 -3.19 6.58
N ASP A 49 -9.96 -2.80 5.30
CA ASP A 49 -10.72 -3.53 4.28
C ASP A 49 -10.15 -4.94 4.10
N THR A 50 -11.00 -5.93 4.30
CA THR A 50 -10.64 -7.34 4.16
C THR A 50 -10.71 -7.85 2.72
N GLY A 51 -11.20 -7.05 1.78
CA GLY A 51 -11.25 -7.37 0.36
C GLY A 51 -9.90 -7.19 -0.36
N SER A 52 -9.90 -7.45 -1.66
CA SER A 52 -8.74 -7.22 -2.52
C SER A 52 -8.47 -5.73 -2.70
N LEU A 53 -7.29 -5.25 -2.25
CA LEU A 53 -6.90 -3.86 -2.45
C LEU A 53 -6.73 -3.53 -3.95
N THR A 54 -6.26 -4.46 -4.75
CA THR A 54 -6.17 -4.30 -6.20
C THR A 54 -7.54 -3.99 -6.81
N GLU A 55 -8.57 -4.77 -6.45
CA GLU A 55 -9.93 -4.54 -6.93
C GLU A 55 -10.51 -3.23 -6.40
N ARG A 56 -10.18 -2.87 -5.16
CA ARG A 56 -10.59 -1.58 -4.59
C ARG A 56 -9.98 -0.40 -5.32
N VAL A 57 -8.68 -0.43 -5.63
CA VAL A 57 -8.03 0.62 -6.44
C VAL A 57 -8.64 0.67 -7.83
N GLN A 58 -8.84 -0.49 -8.46
CA GLN A 58 -9.44 -0.61 -9.79
C GLN A 58 -10.87 -0.04 -9.83
N SER A 59 -11.70 -0.35 -8.85
CA SER A 59 -13.09 0.16 -8.78
C SER A 59 -13.18 1.64 -8.38
N SER A 60 -12.12 2.20 -7.80
CA SER A 60 -12.04 3.60 -7.37
C SER A 60 -11.38 4.54 -8.38
N SER A 61 -10.94 4.02 -9.53
CA SER A 61 -10.26 4.77 -10.58
C SER A 61 -10.89 4.52 -11.95
N GLU A 62 -10.77 5.50 -12.86
CA GLU A 62 -11.15 5.30 -14.27
C GLU A 62 -10.07 4.52 -15.03
N HIS A 63 -8.81 4.72 -14.64
CA HIS A 63 -7.65 4.10 -15.27
C HIS A 63 -6.77 3.43 -14.21
N PHE A 64 -6.85 2.11 -14.14
CA PHE A 64 -6.00 1.30 -13.27
C PHE A 64 -4.74 0.84 -14.01
N ALA A 65 -3.59 0.89 -13.33
CA ALA A 65 -2.35 0.26 -13.78
C ALA A 65 -1.59 -0.35 -12.61
N LEU A 66 -0.84 -1.42 -12.89
CA LEU A 66 0.15 -1.98 -11.99
C LEU A 66 1.53 -1.74 -12.58
N GLU A 67 2.43 -1.15 -11.79
CA GLU A 67 3.82 -0.93 -12.17
C GLU A 67 4.72 -1.79 -11.29
N LEU A 68 5.52 -2.68 -11.90
CA LEU A 68 6.51 -3.47 -11.20
C LEU A 68 7.79 -2.64 -11.02
N LEU A 69 8.11 -2.30 -9.77
CA LEU A 69 9.36 -1.61 -9.43
C LEU A 69 10.56 -2.57 -9.48
N GLY A 70 10.36 -3.79 -9.00
CA GLY A 70 11.38 -4.84 -9.06
C GLY A 70 10.96 -6.11 -8.32
N GLN A 71 11.64 -7.19 -8.68
CA GLN A 71 11.53 -8.48 -8.01
C GLN A 71 12.88 -9.19 -8.07
N GLN A 72 13.44 -9.52 -6.91
CA GLN A 72 14.69 -10.28 -6.82
C GLN A 72 14.84 -10.93 -5.45
N THR A 73 15.77 -11.89 -5.38
CA THR A 73 16.17 -12.50 -4.11
C THR A 73 16.76 -11.43 -3.19
N GLN A 74 16.25 -11.37 -1.97
CA GLN A 74 16.71 -10.45 -0.93
C GLN A 74 16.65 -11.09 0.45
N THR A 75 17.51 -10.62 1.36
CA THR A 75 17.36 -10.91 2.79
C THR A 75 16.23 -10.03 3.33
N PRO A 76 15.16 -10.63 3.90
CA PRO A 76 14.09 -9.87 4.52
C PRO A 76 14.60 -9.04 5.71
N HIS A 77 13.93 -7.94 6.02
CA HIS A 77 14.20 -7.17 7.23
C HIS A 77 13.89 -7.98 8.49
N SER A 78 14.49 -7.62 9.62
CA SER A 78 14.27 -8.33 10.90
C SER A 78 12.79 -8.40 11.30
N ASN A 79 12.04 -7.32 11.06
CA ASN A 79 10.60 -7.26 11.32
C ASN A 79 9.75 -8.10 10.34
N GLU A 80 10.29 -8.47 9.18
CA GLU A 80 9.69 -9.40 8.23
C GLU A 80 10.01 -10.84 8.62
N LEU A 81 11.28 -11.12 8.94
CA LEU A 81 11.73 -12.47 9.38
C LEU A 81 11.00 -12.94 10.64
N SER A 82 10.74 -12.04 11.59
CA SER A 82 10.04 -12.40 12.83
C SER A 82 8.60 -12.87 12.62
N LEU A 83 7.98 -12.47 11.50
CA LEU A 83 6.62 -12.85 11.15
C LEU A 83 6.55 -14.12 10.30
N LEU A 84 7.57 -14.34 9.47
CA LEU A 84 7.62 -15.51 8.58
C LEU A 84 7.87 -16.78 9.41
N LEU A 85 7.06 -17.80 9.16
CA LEU A 85 7.31 -19.12 9.72
C LEU A 85 8.52 -19.74 9.01
N VAL A 86 9.63 -19.85 9.74
CA VAL A 86 10.89 -20.37 9.18
C VAL A 86 10.84 -21.89 9.15
N ASN A 87 10.26 -22.47 8.12
CA ASN A 87 10.23 -23.91 7.88
C ASN A 87 11.46 -24.40 7.08
N GLY A 88 12.66 -23.91 7.46
CA GLY A 88 13.90 -24.25 6.74
C GLY A 88 14.13 -23.46 5.44
N GLU A 89 13.26 -22.53 5.09
CA GLU A 89 13.45 -21.64 3.93
C GLU A 89 14.59 -20.66 4.20
N THR A 90 15.55 -20.59 3.32
CA THR A 90 16.72 -19.73 3.44
C THR A 90 16.77 -18.63 2.38
N SER A 91 15.87 -18.67 1.40
CA SER A 91 15.85 -17.74 0.27
C SER A 91 14.45 -17.15 0.06
N TYR A 92 14.40 -15.82 -0.04
CA TYR A 92 13.16 -15.07 -0.22
C TYR A 92 13.26 -14.14 -1.42
N GLN A 93 12.16 -13.99 -2.14
CA GLN A 93 11.98 -12.96 -3.15
C GLN A 93 11.31 -11.73 -2.50
N ALA A 94 11.92 -10.56 -2.66
CA ALA A 94 11.24 -9.30 -2.44
C ALA A 94 10.65 -8.81 -3.77
N ARG A 95 9.35 -8.54 -3.78
CA ARG A 95 8.63 -7.97 -4.92
C ARG A 95 8.00 -6.65 -4.50
N GLU A 96 8.27 -5.58 -5.24
CA GLU A 96 7.71 -4.26 -5.00
C GLU A 96 6.98 -3.74 -6.23
N ILE A 97 5.79 -3.21 -6.02
CA ILE A 97 4.92 -2.69 -7.07
C ILE A 97 4.27 -1.38 -6.65
N LEU A 98 3.79 -0.64 -7.65
CA LEU A 98 2.81 0.42 -7.45
C LEU A 98 1.46 0.00 -8.03
N LEU A 99 0.40 0.25 -7.27
CA LEU A 99 -0.96 0.27 -7.81
C LEU A 99 -1.29 1.72 -8.10
N CYS A 100 -1.54 2.00 -9.37
CA CYS A 100 -1.83 3.33 -9.86
C CYS A 100 -3.31 3.47 -10.20
N GLY A 101 -3.92 4.56 -9.74
CA GLY A 101 -5.24 5.01 -10.18
C GLY A 101 -5.09 6.35 -10.88
N ASP A 102 -5.74 6.52 -12.04
CA ASP A 102 -5.78 7.75 -12.81
C ASP A 102 -4.38 8.34 -13.06
N HIS A 103 -3.47 7.48 -13.54
CA HIS A 103 -2.08 7.80 -13.86
C HIS A 103 -1.24 8.29 -12.67
N THR A 104 -1.64 8.00 -11.45
CA THR A 104 -0.96 8.42 -10.22
C THR A 104 -0.78 7.24 -9.29
N PRO A 105 0.41 7.04 -8.67
CA PRO A 105 0.61 6.00 -7.67
C PRO A 105 -0.26 6.25 -6.43
N TRP A 106 -1.11 5.28 -6.09
CA TRP A 106 -1.97 5.32 -4.90
C TRP A 106 -1.50 4.40 -3.80
N VAL A 107 -0.88 3.28 -4.17
CA VAL A 107 -0.40 2.28 -3.20
C VAL A 107 0.99 1.81 -3.62
N PHE A 108 1.90 1.79 -2.68
CA PHE A 108 3.14 1.01 -2.75
C PHE A 108 2.88 -0.32 -2.04
N ALA A 109 3.22 -1.43 -2.70
CA ALA A 109 3.12 -2.75 -2.08
C ALA A 109 4.45 -3.49 -2.14
N ARG A 110 4.81 -4.13 -1.01
CA ARG A 110 5.99 -4.98 -0.86
C ARG A 110 5.56 -6.36 -0.39
N SER A 111 5.99 -7.37 -1.13
CA SER A 111 5.76 -8.78 -0.77
C SER A 111 7.09 -9.47 -0.52
N ILE A 112 7.14 -10.28 0.55
CA ILE A 112 8.25 -11.19 0.86
C ILE A 112 7.73 -12.61 0.70
N ILE A 113 8.30 -13.33 -0.26
CA ILE A 113 7.78 -14.59 -0.75
C ILE A 113 8.89 -15.64 -0.68
N PRO A 114 8.68 -16.80 -0.04
CA PRO A 114 9.66 -17.90 -0.07
C PRO A 114 10.00 -18.29 -1.51
N GLN A 115 11.27 -18.51 -1.81
CA GLN A 115 11.70 -18.89 -3.16
C GLN A 115 11.03 -20.19 -3.62
N ALA A 116 10.98 -21.19 -2.75
CA ALA A 116 10.31 -22.44 -3.07
C ALA A 116 8.84 -22.27 -3.46
N PHE A 117 8.14 -21.29 -2.85
CA PHE A 117 6.76 -20.98 -3.21
C PHE A 117 6.66 -20.26 -4.57
N VAL A 118 7.62 -19.38 -4.87
CA VAL A 118 7.69 -18.74 -6.19
C VAL A 118 7.86 -19.80 -7.29
N ASP A 119 8.75 -20.76 -7.07
CA ASP A 119 9.07 -21.80 -8.07
C ASP A 119 7.90 -22.76 -8.30
N SER A 120 7.13 -23.08 -7.26
CA SER A 120 6.02 -24.03 -7.34
C SER A 120 4.69 -23.40 -7.78
N GLU A 121 4.27 -22.34 -7.12
CA GLU A 121 2.91 -21.80 -7.24
C GLU A 121 2.83 -20.46 -8.00
N LEU A 122 3.93 -19.69 -8.02
CA LEU A 122 3.95 -18.33 -8.56
C LEU A 122 4.90 -18.17 -9.77
N SER A 123 5.43 -19.25 -10.32
CA SER A 123 6.38 -19.22 -11.46
C SER A 123 5.87 -18.39 -12.65
N ASN A 124 4.56 -18.31 -12.85
CA ASN A 124 3.92 -17.57 -13.93
C ASN A 124 3.32 -16.23 -13.49
N LEU A 125 3.62 -15.73 -12.27
CA LEU A 125 3.01 -14.50 -11.77
C LEU A 125 3.32 -13.28 -12.66
N GLY A 126 4.56 -13.16 -13.17
CA GLY A 126 4.95 -12.10 -14.10
C GLY A 126 4.53 -10.71 -13.60
N GLN A 127 3.75 -10.00 -14.41
CA GLN A 127 3.18 -8.69 -14.06
C GLN A 127 1.76 -8.78 -13.47
N GLU A 128 1.25 -9.98 -13.21
CA GLU A 128 -0.06 -10.10 -12.59
C GLU A 128 -0.05 -9.62 -11.13
N PRO A 129 -1.15 -9.01 -10.67
CA PRO A 129 -1.30 -8.65 -9.26
C PRO A 129 -1.29 -9.90 -8.38
N LEU A 130 -0.31 -10.01 -7.48
CA LEU A 130 -0.25 -11.10 -6.50
C LEU A 130 -1.55 -11.16 -5.69
N GLY A 131 -2.10 -10.00 -5.32
CA GLY A 131 -3.36 -9.90 -4.58
C GLY A 131 -4.50 -10.65 -5.26
N LYS A 132 -4.65 -10.55 -6.58
CA LYS A 132 -5.69 -11.29 -7.31
C LYS A 132 -5.57 -12.80 -7.13
N ARG A 133 -4.36 -13.32 -7.14
CA ARG A 133 -4.10 -14.75 -6.91
C ARG A 133 -4.44 -15.16 -5.48
N LEU A 134 -4.00 -14.38 -4.50
CA LEU A 134 -4.23 -14.66 -3.08
C LEU A 134 -5.71 -14.64 -2.68
N PHE A 135 -6.51 -13.76 -3.29
CA PHE A 135 -7.93 -13.64 -2.98
C PHE A 135 -8.82 -14.62 -3.76
N ASN A 136 -8.36 -15.12 -4.90
CA ASN A 136 -9.13 -16.08 -5.72
C ASN A 136 -8.86 -17.54 -5.34
N ASP A 137 -7.90 -17.82 -4.47
CA ASP A 137 -7.58 -19.17 -4.01
C ASP A 137 -7.93 -19.31 -2.53
N ALA A 138 -9.04 -20.00 -2.26
CA ALA A 138 -9.57 -20.19 -0.91
C ALA A 138 -8.64 -20.99 0.04
N ARG A 139 -7.56 -21.57 -0.48
CA ARG A 139 -6.56 -22.26 0.34
C ARG A 139 -5.71 -21.30 1.16
N PHE A 140 -5.60 -20.02 0.74
CA PHE A 140 -4.85 -19.04 1.50
C PHE A 140 -5.59 -18.60 2.75
N ILE A 141 -4.89 -18.68 3.88
CA ILE A 141 -5.34 -18.14 5.16
C ILE A 141 -4.60 -16.84 5.41
N ARG A 142 -5.35 -15.74 5.61
CA ARG A 142 -4.78 -14.44 5.92
C ARG A 142 -4.85 -14.15 7.43
N SER A 143 -3.74 -13.68 8.01
CA SER A 143 -3.72 -13.19 9.39
C SER A 143 -4.54 -11.90 9.56
N ALA A 144 -4.79 -11.51 10.82
CA ALA A 144 -5.21 -10.15 11.14
C ALA A 144 -4.22 -9.12 10.56
N PHE A 145 -4.71 -7.90 10.31
CA PHE A 145 -3.83 -6.80 9.91
C PHE A 145 -2.97 -6.31 11.06
N GLU A 146 -1.74 -5.94 10.71
CA GLU A 146 -0.96 -4.96 11.45
C GLU A 146 -0.88 -3.69 10.61
N VAL A 147 -0.76 -2.54 11.27
CA VAL A 147 -0.67 -1.22 10.66
C VAL A 147 0.62 -0.53 11.02
N CYS A 148 1.05 0.40 10.18
CA CYS A 148 2.24 1.20 10.42
C CYS A 148 2.04 2.65 9.98
N GLN A 149 2.91 3.50 10.48
CA GLN A 149 3.13 4.85 10.01
C GLN A 149 4.54 4.94 9.39
N VAL A 150 4.65 5.63 8.27
CA VAL A 150 5.91 5.78 7.55
C VAL A 150 6.02 7.19 6.96
N SER A 151 7.23 7.77 6.97
CA SER A 151 7.45 9.08 6.35
C SER A 151 7.29 9.00 4.83
N ALA A 152 6.64 9.97 4.23
CA ALA A 152 6.54 10.11 2.78
C ALA A 152 7.93 10.18 2.10
N SER A 153 8.95 10.68 2.81
CA SER A 153 10.33 10.73 2.32
C SER A 153 10.93 9.35 2.02
N GLN A 154 10.44 8.28 2.64
CA GLN A 154 10.84 6.89 2.34
C GLN A 154 10.59 6.54 0.86
N PHE A 155 9.60 7.17 0.25
CA PHE A 155 9.21 6.96 -1.14
C PHE A 155 9.74 8.03 -2.10
N GLY A 156 10.73 8.82 -1.65
CA GLY A 156 11.28 9.94 -2.43
C GLY A 156 10.26 11.07 -2.64
N ILE A 157 9.22 11.12 -1.82
CA ILE A 157 8.19 12.16 -1.85
C ILE A 157 8.64 13.31 -0.96
N HIS A 158 8.80 14.49 -1.54
CA HIS A 158 9.21 15.71 -0.82
C HIS A 158 8.04 16.28 -0.01
N SER A 159 7.69 15.60 1.08
CA SER A 159 6.64 15.98 2.02
C SER A 159 7.00 15.48 3.41
N ASN A 160 6.60 16.23 4.44
CA ASN A 160 6.71 15.80 5.84
C ASN A 160 5.49 14.97 6.29
N GLU A 161 4.65 14.56 5.36
CA GLU A 161 3.46 13.78 5.67
C GLU A 161 3.82 12.40 6.19
N VAL A 162 3.00 11.93 7.11
CA VAL A 162 3.03 10.57 7.62
C VAL A 162 1.99 9.76 6.85
N LEU A 163 2.46 8.74 6.18
CA LEU A 163 1.63 7.81 5.42
C LEU A 163 1.29 6.60 6.29
N TRP A 164 0.17 5.98 5.99
CA TRP A 164 -0.29 4.79 6.67
C TRP A 164 -0.14 3.56 5.78
N GLY A 165 0.24 2.47 6.41
CA GLY A 165 0.33 1.18 5.75
C GLY A 165 -0.29 0.07 6.59
N ARG A 166 -0.52 -1.05 5.93
CA ARG A 166 -0.98 -2.30 6.55
C ARG A 166 -0.16 -3.46 6.04
N ARG A 167 -0.08 -4.52 6.82
CA ARG A 167 0.45 -5.81 6.35
C ARG A 167 -0.39 -6.98 6.86
N SER A 168 -0.30 -8.09 6.15
CA SER A 168 -0.82 -9.39 6.58
C SER A 168 0.15 -10.48 6.20
N LEU A 169 0.14 -11.55 6.98
CA LEU A 169 0.72 -12.82 6.61
C LEU A 169 -0.33 -13.65 5.84
N PHE A 170 0.07 -14.22 4.73
CA PHE A 170 -0.72 -15.20 3.99
C PHE A 170 -0.04 -16.56 4.12
N THR A 171 -0.80 -17.57 4.51
CA THR A 171 -0.32 -18.94 4.72
C THR A 171 -1.03 -19.87 3.76
N LEU A 172 -0.26 -20.73 3.10
CA LEU A 172 -0.75 -21.84 2.29
C LEU A 172 0.12 -23.07 2.60
N ASP A 173 -0.50 -24.12 3.14
CA ASP A 173 0.19 -25.33 3.59
C ASP A 173 1.37 -24.98 4.54
N SER A 174 2.60 -25.30 4.16
CA SER A 174 3.81 -25.01 4.93
C SER A 174 4.45 -23.66 4.59
N TYR A 175 3.92 -22.92 3.61
CA TYR A 175 4.49 -21.65 3.19
C TYR A 175 3.78 -20.47 3.85
N SER A 176 4.54 -19.45 4.17
CA SER A 176 4.00 -18.16 4.58
C SER A 176 4.69 -17.04 3.83
N MET A 177 3.93 -16.03 3.43
CA MET A 177 4.42 -14.84 2.76
C MET A 177 3.81 -13.59 3.38
N ILE A 178 4.52 -12.48 3.32
CA ILE A 178 4.06 -11.18 3.78
C ILE A 178 3.62 -10.35 2.59
N VAL A 179 2.49 -9.66 2.74
CA VAL A 179 2.10 -8.57 1.85
C VAL A 179 1.91 -7.32 2.70
N ALA A 180 2.71 -6.30 2.44
CA ALA A 180 2.65 -4.99 3.06
C ALA A 180 2.26 -3.95 2.01
N GLU A 181 1.38 -3.02 2.38
CA GLU A 181 0.78 -2.03 1.49
C GLU A 181 0.78 -0.67 2.18
N VAL A 182 1.33 0.36 1.54
CA VAL A 182 1.36 1.73 2.03
C VAL A 182 0.54 2.61 1.11
N PHE A 183 -0.42 3.35 1.67
CA PHE A 183 -1.21 4.32 0.92
C PHE A 183 -0.38 5.58 0.68
N LEU A 184 -0.20 5.93 -0.58
CA LEU A 184 0.53 7.13 -1.00
C LEU A 184 -0.40 8.37 -0.97
N PRO A 185 0.14 9.59 -0.95
CA PRO A 185 -0.66 10.81 -0.70
C PRO A 185 -1.84 11.02 -1.65
N ALA A 186 -1.74 10.55 -2.90
CA ALA A 186 -2.82 10.67 -3.88
C ALA A 186 -3.95 9.65 -3.70
N CYS A 187 -3.77 8.66 -2.81
CA CYS A 187 -4.76 7.62 -2.59
C CYS A 187 -6.08 8.22 -2.05
N PRO A 188 -7.24 7.76 -2.56
CA PRO A 188 -8.54 8.15 -2.01
C PRO A 188 -8.73 7.83 -0.52
N ALA A 189 -7.88 7.01 0.07
CA ALA A 189 -7.85 6.74 1.51
C ALA A 189 -7.72 8.03 2.34
N TYR A 190 -7.07 9.07 1.82
CA TYR A 190 -6.84 10.34 2.51
C TYR A 190 -7.87 11.42 2.18
N ARG A 191 -8.81 11.15 1.26
CA ARG A 191 -9.86 12.12 0.93
C ARG A 191 -10.85 12.22 2.08
N GLN A 192 -11.04 13.43 2.62
CA GLN A 192 -12.14 13.67 3.56
C GLN A 192 -13.43 13.88 2.77
N PRO A 193 -14.58 13.33 3.23
CA PRO A 193 -15.87 13.64 2.64
C PRO A 193 -16.08 15.17 2.68
N ALA A 194 -16.52 15.74 1.57
CA ALA A 194 -16.91 17.15 1.53
C ALA A 194 -18.02 17.40 2.58
N GLY A 195 -17.71 18.12 3.65
CA GLY A 195 -18.69 18.47 4.70
C GLY A 195 -18.28 18.23 6.15
N SER A 196 -17.09 17.71 6.45
CA SER A 196 -16.67 17.45 7.85
C SER A 196 -15.91 18.59 8.51
N ASN A 197 -16.13 19.85 8.09
CA ASN A 197 -15.71 21.02 8.87
C ASN A 197 -16.69 21.23 10.02
N ILE A 198 -16.55 20.45 11.08
CA ILE A 198 -17.10 20.85 12.39
C ILE A 198 -16.20 21.99 12.88
N GLN A 199 -16.65 23.21 12.66
CA GLN A 199 -16.11 24.39 13.33
C GLN A 199 -16.15 24.11 14.83
N SER A 200 -14.97 24.07 15.46
CA SER A 200 -14.86 24.20 16.89
C SER A 200 -15.27 25.65 17.23
N GLU A 201 -16.58 25.90 17.44
CA GLU A 201 -17.05 27.10 18.10
C GLU A 201 -16.46 27.11 19.52
N LYS A 202 -15.48 27.96 19.71
CA LYS A 202 -15.10 28.44 21.02
C LYS A 202 -16.31 29.17 21.60
N GLN A 203 -16.95 28.57 22.58
CA GLN A 203 -17.78 29.35 23.49
C GLN A 203 -16.87 30.08 24.51
N LEU A 204 -17.05 31.39 24.53
CA LEU A 204 -16.54 32.33 25.54
C LEU A 204 -17.08 32.02 26.93
#